data_fcbecdfb14203de7d6a56eb9e6f2b867
#
_entry.id   fcbecdfb14203de7d6a56eb9e6f2b867
#
_cell.length_a   1.000
_cell.length_b   1.000
_cell.length_c   1.000
_cell.angle_alpha   90.00
_cell.angle_beta   90.00
_cell.angle_gamma   90.00
#
_symmetry.space_group_name_H-M   'P 1'
#
loop_
_entity.id
_entity.type
_entity.pdbx_description
1 polymer ?
#
loop_
_entity_poly.entity_id
_entity_poly.type
_entity_poly.pdbx_seq_one_letter_code
_entity_poly.pdbx_strand_id
1 'polypeptide(L)'
;MQTIPKWINATALLVASGVTAFGSSHREALAVLNEPCADNTDTYAWVSNGAHDKLYLIMNFNPLHEPGQGNQGLRACNGYRYEFHVAQGTSLKDKLIYRVEFKNTLKPEAAPNAKDPLGGGNELLWQLTGGTETMTVTRVVPSADGKEEGQLTSVIGLDLPVLPNNHGPQTDRLVYGLGPFKGYDSGDPSSREVGLYNQAFVDKYISLLGNGGRVIAGQFDDPYQLDEKGIFDLVNLGSSDLGGIAGGRRGPVKDVFTGFNVFSIAIEVPTSEFFPNGIPHNGELQTESTDALLRVWAQITRQAVQTVDASNIITGQKGSGDWVQVGRNALPLFNAGLIGTQAQTQYLHTTPLNDVSNFGSYILYPVLVRDAEALGIYKALGVPDSAVETLKGPRLDIIKAINLGRPIPVADGSTGDVITLDASIDSSFPNGRRLGGGKAANMHQVNVNTVLISLIAAGNPAAGLAKGVEVNDKDFLDRFPFLAPAHQGLLQGHGGTNTPAVPDIPKP
;
A
#
# COMPACT_ATOMS: atom_id res chain seq x y z
N MET A 1 15.65 -48.66 -12.11
CA MET A 1 14.87 -48.33 -10.90
C MET A 1 15.86 -48.26 -9.73
N GLN A 2 16.35 -47.08 -9.41
CA GLN A 2 17.19 -46.84 -8.25
C GLN A 2 16.31 -46.26 -7.15
N THR A 3 16.27 -46.95 -6.03
CA THR A 3 15.52 -46.61 -4.83
C THR A 3 16.16 -45.42 -4.12
N ILE A 4 15.42 -44.33 -3.98
CA ILE A 4 15.82 -43.15 -3.20
C ILE A 4 15.79 -43.52 -1.70
N PRO A 5 16.82 -43.19 -0.91
CA PRO A 5 16.88 -43.57 0.51
C PRO A 5 15.87 -42.77 1.35
N LYS A 6 15.14 -43.51 2.21
CA LYS A 6 14.02 -43.01 3.05
C LYS A 6 14.39 -42.05 4.20
N TRP A 7 15.59 -41.57 4.32
CA TRP A 7 16.01 -40.69 5.44
C TRP A 7 16.19 -39.22 5.06
N ILE A 8 15.78 -38.80 3.84
CA ILE A 8 15.72 -37.39 3.44
C ILE A 8 14.42 -36.70 3.95
N ASN A 9 13.44 -37.47 4.44
CA ASN A 9 12.09 -36.93 4.72
C ASN A 9 11.89 -36.31 6.11
N ALA A 10 12.82 -36.39 7.04
CA ALA A 10 12.60 -35.89 8.39
C ALA A 10 13.21 -34.48 8.65
N THR A 11 14.27 -34.13 7.94
CA THR A 11 14.97 -32.85 8.12
C THR A 11 14.42 -31.76 7.22
N ALA A 12 13.82 -32.12 6.09
CA ALA A 12 13.18 -31.15 5.18
C ALA A 12 11.85 -30.60 5.72
N LEU A 13 11.17 -31.33 6.63
CA LEU A 13 9.89 -30.91 7.18
C LEU A 13 10.00 -29.88 8.32
N LEU A 14 11.17 -29.74 8.94
CA LEU A 14 11.39 -28.76 10.02
C LEU A 14 11.95 -27.42 9.51
N VAL A 15 12.44 -27.35 8.28
CA VAL A 15 12.91 -26.11 7.65
C VAL A 15 11.78 -25.41 6.87
N ALA A 16 10.72 -26.14 6.50
CA ALA A 16 9.58 -25.59 5.77
C ALA A 16 8.66 -24.67 6.60
N SER A 17 8.85 -24.58 7.91
CA SER A 17 8.05 -23.69 8.78
C SER A 17 8.64 -22.28 8.93
N GLY A 18 9.65 -21.93 8.17
CA GLY A 18 10.33 -20.62 8.24
C GLY A 18 10.44 -19.88 6.92
N VAL A 19 9.74 -20.29 5.85
CA VAL A 19 9.69 -19.50 4.62
C VAL A 19 8.80 -18.30 4.87
N THR A 20 9.42 -17.18 5.17
CA THR A 20 8.77 -15.92 5.41
C THR A 20 8.29 -15.32 4.10
N ALA A 21 7.04 -14.93 4.09
CA ALA A 21 6.38 -14.19 3.05
C ALA A 21 7.14 -12.92 2.67
N PHE A 22 7.30 -12.68 1.39
CA PHE A 22 7.92 -11.48 0.85
C PHE A 22 6.86 -10.68 0.11
N GLY A 23 6.17 -9.81 0.83
CA GLY A 23 5.21 -8.87 0.26
C GLY A 23 5.32 -7.53 0.96
N SER A 24 4.83 -6.47 0.37
CA SER A 24 4.35 -5.32 1.10
C SER A 24 3.07 -5.78 1.77
N SER A 25 2.88 -5.51 3.06
CA SER A 25 1.82 -6.12 3.88
C SER A 25 0.44 -6.22 3.19
N HIS A 26 0.16 -7.33 2.53
CA HIS A 26 -1.15 -7.66 1.95
C HIS A 26 -1.69 -8.91 2.65
N ARG A 27 -1.89 -8.79 3.97
CA ARG A 27 -2.37 -9.82 4.92
C ARG A 27 -1.35 -10.88 5.31
N GLU A 28 -0.07 -10.81 4.90
CA GLU A 28 0.90 -11.83 5.26
C GLU A 28 1.42 -11.70 6.70
N ALA A 29 1.37 -10.52 7.32
CA ALA A 29 1.65 -10.39 8.73
C ALA A 29 0.49 -10.97 9.56
N LEU A 30 0.78 -11.88 10.50
CA LEU A 30 -0.25 -12.62 11.23
C LEU A 30 -1.23 -11.71 11.99
N ALA A 31 -0.78 -10.57 12.50
CA ALA A 31 -1.63 -9.63 13.22
C ALA A 31 -2.74 -9.05 12.34
N VAL A 32 -2.43 -8.69 11.09
CA VAL A 32 -3.39 -8.04 10.17
C VAL A 32 -4.38 -9.00 9.53
N LEU A 33 -4.14 -10.33 9.60
CA LEU A 33 -5.14 -11.31 9.18
C LEU A 33 -6.46 -11.19 9.94
N ASN A 34 -6.39 -10.81 11.21
CA ASN A 34 -7.56 -10.63 12.08
C ASN A 34 -8.02 -9.18 12.14
N GLU A 35 -7.25 -8.25 11.61
CA GLU A 35 -7.51 -6.81 11.66
C GLU A 35 -7.17 -6.14 10.32
N PRO A 36 -7.93 -6.44 9.23
CA PRO A 36 -7.60 -5.95 7.88
C PRO A 36 -7.54 -4.43 7.78
N CYS A 37 -8.26 -3.71 8.64
CA CYS A 37 -8.23 -2.24 8.71
C CYS A 37 -6.89 -1.68 9.19
N ALA A 38 -6.08 -2.49 9.86
CA ALA A 38 -4.73 -2.15 10.29
C ALA A 38 -3.66 -2.51 9.25
N ASP A 39 -4.05 -3.19 8.18
CA ASP A 39 -3.15 -3.61 7.11
C ASP A 39 -2.81 -2.43 6.20
N ASN A 40 -1.75 -1.70 6.54
CA ASN A 40 -1.18 -0.66 5.69
C ASN A 40 -0.26 -1.32 4.67
N THR A 41 -0.75 -1.50 3.46
CA THR A 41 -0.08 -2.27 2.42
C THR A 41 1.04 -1.50 1.76
N ASP A 42 0.79 -0.25 1.40
CA ASP A 42 1.71 0.58 0.66
C ASP A 42 1.67 2.04 1.09
N THR A 43 2.85 2.64 1.08
CA THR A 43 3.04 4.07 1.26
C THR A 43 3.84 4.62 0.09
N TYR A 44 3.40 5.77 -0.45
CA TYR A 44 4.10 6.49 -1.50
C TYR A 44 4.28 7.93 -1.06
N ALA A 45 5.45 8.50 -1.39
CA ALA A 45 5.76 9.90 -1.10
C ALA A 45 6.73 10.46 -2.13
N TRP A 46 6.38 11.60 -2.75
CA TRP A 46 7.22 12.29 -3.73
C TRP A 46 6.84 13.76 -3.87
N VAL A 47 7.72 14.58 -4.41
CA VAL A 47 7.44 15.98 -4.72
C VAL A 47 7.04 16.16 -6.19
N SER A 48 6.31 17.26 -6.47
CA SER A 48 5.97 17.66 -7.84
C SER A 48 7.24 17.91 -8.66
N ASN A 49 7.22 17.47 -9.93
CA ASN A 49 8.38 17.65 -10.81
C ASN A 49 8.65 19.13 -11.11
N GLY A 50 9.92 19.49 -11.14
CA GLY A 50 10.42 20.80 -11.51
C GLY A 50 10.17 21.90 -10.48
N ALA A 51 8.92 22.16 -10.13
CA ALA A 51 8.58 23.21 -9.15
C ALA A 51 8.83 22.79 -7.70
N HIS A 52 8.72 21.50 -7.39
CA HIS A 52 8.84 20.89 -6.06
C HIS A 52 7.93 21.56 -5.00
N ASP A 53 6.86 22.23 -5.44
CA ASP A 53 5.97 23.02 -4.60
C ASP A 53 4.88 22.20 -3.90
N LYS A 54 4.75 20.92 -4.28
CA LYS A 54 3.78 19.97 -3.71
C LYS A 54 4.47 18.71 -3.21
N LEU A 55 4.04 18.22 -2.06
CA LEU A 55 4.32 16.88 -1.57
C LEU A 55 3.07 16.03 -1.78
N TYR A 56 3.22 14.91 -2.46
CA TYR A 56 2.18 13.90 -2.66
C TYR A 56 2.41 12.73 -1.72
N LEU A 57 1.35 12.31 -1.05
CA LEU A 57 1.34 11.21 -0.09
C LEU A 57 0.18 10.28 -0.44
N ILE A 58 0.46 8.99 -0.58
CA ILE A 58 -0.57 7.96 -0.76
C ILE A 58 -0.34 6.85 0.26
N MET A 59 -1.42 6.39 0.87
CA MET A 59 -1.47 5.21 1.73
C MET A 59 -2.54 4.28 1.20
N ASN A 60 -2.18 3.01 1.02
CA ASN A 60 -3.11 1.93 0.73
C ASN A 60 -3.29 1.07 1.97
N PHE A 61 -4.52 0.63 2.22
CA PHE A 61 -4.84 -0.22 3.37
C PHE A 61 -6.06 -1.08 3.08
N ASN A 62 -6.27 -2.10 3.91
CA ASN A 62 -7.37 -3.05 3.75
C ASN A 62 -7.41 -3.62 2.30
N PRO A 63 -6.45 -4.46 1.92
CA PRO A 63 -6.24 -4.89 0.55
C PRO A 63 -7.16 -6.04 0.12
N LEU A 64 -6.97 -6.46 -1.15
CA LEU A 64 -7.60 -7.63 -1.75
C LEU A 64 -9.13 -7.52 -1.78
N HIS A 65 -9.64 -6.35 -2.10
CA HIS A 65 -11.06 -6.17 -2.35
C HIS A 65 -11.44 -6.78 -3.70
N GLU A 66 -12.21 -7.85 -3.65
CA GLU A 66 -12.84 -8.39 -4.84
C GLU A 66 -13.85 -7.38 -5.38
N PRO A 67 -13.72 -6.90 -6.62
CA PRO A 67 -14.66 -5.96 -7.19
C PRO A 67 -16.09 -6.50 -7.18
N GLY A 68 -17.04 -5.69 -6.73
CA GLY A 68 -18.45 -6.03 -6.71
C GLY A 68 -18.91 -6.95 -5.58
N GLN A 69 -18.03 -7.34 -4.66
CA GLN A 69 -18.44 -8.11 -3.48
C GLN A 69 -19.11 -7.24 -2.41
N GLY A 70 -20.41 -7.04 -2.51
CA GLY A 70 -21.30 -6.52 -1.47
C GLY A 70 -20.64 -5.64 -0.40
N ASN A 71 -20.72 -6.08 0.86
CA ASN A 71 -20.15 -5.34 2.00
C ASN A 71 -18.63 -5.41 2.14
N GLN A 72 -17.98 -6.29 1.42
CA GLN A 72 -16.53 -6.39 1.45
C GLN A 72 -15.91 -5.13 0.83
N GLY A 73 -15.09 -4.42 1.59
CA GLY A 73 -14.47 -3.19 1.13
C GLY A 73 -15.42 -2.02 0.91
N LEU A 74 -16.66 -2.09 1.37
CA LEU A 74 -17.64 -1.01 1.23
C LEU A 74 -17.28 0.23 2.00
N ARG A 75 -16.50 0.07 3.06
CA ARG A 75 -16.26 1.14 4.02
C ARG A 75 -14.80 1.25 4.36
N ALA A 76 -14.34 2.46 4.45
CA ALA A 76 -13.18 2.75 5.24
C ALA A 76 -13.47 2.35 6.69
N CYS A 77 -12.44 1.91 7.37
CA CYS A 77 -12.60 1.35 8.70
C CYS A 77 -12.81 2.47 9.73
N ASN A 78 -14.00 2.57 10.27
CA ASN A 78 -14.32 3.49 11.35
C ASN A 78 -13.59 3.11 12.64
N GLY A 79 -13.22 4.11 13.43
CA GLY A 79 -12.52 3.88 14.70
C GLY A 79 -11.02 3.71 14.57
N TYR A 80 -10.48 3.91 13.38
CA TYR A 80 -9.06 3.96 13.09
C TYR A 80 -8.66 5.37 12.69
N ARG A 81 -7.39 5.73 12.98
CA ARG A 81 -6.72 6.91 12.47
C ARG A 81 -5.67 6.48 11.47
N TYR A 82 -5.72 7.03 10.29
CA TYR A 82 -4.76 6.82 9.20
C TYR A 82 -3.87 8.04 9.13
N GLU A 83 -2.58 7.88 9.36
CA GLU A 83 -1.68 8.99 9.62
C GLU A 83 -0.48 8.95 8.69
N PHE A 84 -0.23 10.06 8.00
CA PHE A 84 1.02 10.30 7.30
C PHE A 84 1.93 11.11 8.20
N HIS A 85 3.02 10.52 8.59
CA HIS A 85 4.05 11.12 9.40
C HIS A 85 5.14 11.69 8.52
N VAL A 86 5.51 12.94 8.73
CA VAL A 86 6.57 13.61 7.97
C VAL A 86 7.56 14.24 8.94
N ALA A 87 8.76 13.71 8.96
CA ALA A 87 9.91 14.29 9.66
C ALA A 87 10.81 15.05 8.67
N GLN A 88 11.76 15.85 9.16
CA GLN A 88 12.63 16.70 8.36
C GLN A 88 14.10 16.56 8.78
N GLY A 89 15.00 16.55 7.81
CA GLY A 89 16.43 16.44 8.02
C GLY A 89 16.86 15.04 8.45
N THR A 90 17.74 14.93 9.44
CA THR A 90 18.26 13.65 9.94
C THR A 90 17.36 12.97 10.96
N SER A 91 16.46 13.71 11.59
CA SER A 91 15.58 13.20 12.65
C SER A 91 14.39 12.45 12.08
N LEU A 92 13.94 11.40 12.78
CA LEU A 92 12.65 10.74 12.57
C LEU A 92 11.55 11.27 13.51
N LYS A 93 11.81 12.34 14.27
CA LYS A 93 10.75 13.01 15.00
C LYS A 93 9.87 13.79 14.06
N ASP A 94 8.56 13.58 14.18
CA ASP A 94 7.58 14.22 13.32
C ASP A 94 7.69 15.75 13.35
N LYS A 95 7.70 16.33 12.16
CA LYS A 95 7.49 17.75 11.96
C LYS A 95 5.99 18.04 11.85
N LEU A 96 5.28 17.22 11.07
CA LEU A 96 3.84 17.28 10.86
C LEU A 96 3.27 15.87 10.70
N ILE A 97 2.01 15.72 11.11
CA ILE A 97 1.21 14.52 10.83
C ILE A 97 -0.08 14.97 10.14
N TYR A 98 -0.46 14.27 9.06
CA TYR A 98 -1.77 14.41 8.44
C TYR A 98 -2.60 13.18 8.81
N ARG A 99 -3.61 13.39 9.65
CA ARG A 99 -4.50 12.36 10.17
C ARG A 99 -5.81 12.36 9.42
N VAL A 100 -6.24 11.20 8.96
CA VAL A 100 -7.54 10.98 8.33
C VAL A 100 -8.34 10.02 9.19
N GLU A 101 -9.58 10.42 9.50
CA GLU A 101 -10.55 9.63 10.26
C GLU A 101 -11.83 9.53 9.43
N PHE A 102 -12.42 8.33 9.36
CA PHE A 102 -13.64 8.07 8.62
C PHE A 102 -14.85 7.99 9.53
N LYS A 103 -15.96 8.49 9.04
CA LYS A 103 -17.25 8.42 9.70
C LYS A 103 -18.30 7.92 8.71
N ASN A 104 -18.99 6.87 9.07
CA ASN A 104 -20.11 6.37 8.32
C ASN A 104 -21.43 6.70 9.03
N THR A 105 -22.36 7.28 8.30
CA THR A 105 -23.68 7.66 8.78
C THR A 105 -24.73 6.68 8.29
N LEU A 106 -24.61 5.42 8.67
CA LEU A 106 -25.63 4.42 8.37
C LEU A 106 -26.91 4.74 9.15
N LYS A 107 -28.03 4.76 8.45
CA LYS A 107 -29.34 4.79 9.09
C LYS A 107 -29.82 3.35 9.26
N PRO A 108 -30.21 2.96 10.47
CA PRO A 108 -30.83 1.66 10.66
C PRO A 108 -32.06 1.53 9.77
N GLU A 109 -32.16 0.42 9.08
CA GLU A 109 -33.32 0.13 8.27
C GLU A 109 -34.53 -0.16 9.18
N ALA A 110 -35.72 0.27 8.79
CA ALA A 110 -36.95 -0.04 9.52
C ALA A 110 -37.22 -1.55 9.39
N ALA A 111 -37.40 -2.22 10.53
CA ALA A 111 -37.74 -3.63 10.53
C ALA A 111 -39.07 -3.88 9.78
N PRO A 112 -39.20 -5.02 9.07
CA PRO A 112 -40.47 -5.43 8.47
C PRO A 112 -41.61 -5.44 9.50
N ASN A 113 -42.78 -4.99 9.08
CA ASN A 113 -43.98 -4.97 9.92
C ASN A 113 -45.24 -5.28 9.11
N ALA A 114 -46.40 -5.39 9.77
CA ALA A 114 -47.65 -5.78 9.12
C ALA A 114 -48.11 -4.81 8.00
N LYS A 115 -47.68 -3.55 8.04
CA LYS A 115 -48.01 -2.54 7.00
C LYS A 115 -46.96 -2.44 5.92
N ASP A 116 -45.74 -2.85 6.22
CA ASP A 116 -44.60 -2.89 5.32
C ASP A 116 -43.85 -4.23 5.55
N PRO A 117 -44.26 -5.28 4.90
CA PRO A 117 -43.67 -6.61 5.09
C PRO A 117 -42.23 -6.71 4.59
N LEU A 118 -41.77 -5.80 3.76
CA LEU A 118 -40.40 -5.74 3.24
C LEU A 118 -39.48 -4.88 4.11
N GLY A 119 -40.03 -4.12 5.03
CA GLY A 119 -39.30 -3.12 5.80
C GLY A 119 -39.12 -1.81 5.08
N GLY A 120 -38.43 -0.88 5.69
CA GLY A 120 -38.27 0.50 5.21
C GLY A 120 -37.27 0.71 4.10
N GLY A 121 -36.81 -0.34 3.40
CA GLY A 121 -35.80 -0.16 2.37
C GLY A 121 -35.56 -1.39 1.50
N ASN A 122 -34.72 -1.19 0.50
CA ASN A 122 -34.16 -2.27 -0.30
C ASN A 122 -32.80 -2.65 0.31
N GLU A 123 -32.74 -3.80 0.94
CA GLU A 123 -31.54 -4.26 1.65
C GLU A 123 -30.30 -4.33 0.73
N LEU A 124 -30.48 -4.81 -0.50
CA LEU A 124 -29.39 -4.85 -1.47
C LEU A 124 -28.90 -3.43 -1.80
N LEU A 125 -29.81 -2.49 -2.01
CA LEU A 125 -29.47 -1.09 -2.25
C LEU A 125 -28.77 -0.49 -1.04
N TRP A 126 -29.24 -0.81 0.17
CA TRP A 126 -28.61 -0.38 1.41
C TRP A 126 -27.19 -0.92 1.56
N GLN A 127 -26.97 -2.21 1.28
CA GLN A 127 -25.66 -2.83 1.28
C GLN A 127 -24.70 -2.14 0.30
N LEU A 128 -25.18 -1.75 -0.86
CA LEU A 128 -24.38 -1.11 -1.91
C LEU A 128 -24.09 0.37 -1.60
N THR A 129 -25.08 1.10 -1.09
CA THR A 129 -24.92 2.53 -0.80
C THR A 129 -24.48 2.80 0.62
N GLY A 130 -24.91 1.98 1.56
CA GLY A 130 -24.51 1.90 2.97
C GLY A 130 -24.55 3.19 3.77
N GLY A 131 -25.31 4.18 3.34
CA GLY A 131 -25.28 5.51 3.92
C GLY A 131 -24.20 6.42 3.33
N THR A 132 -23.96 7.52 3.98
CA THR A 132 -22.94 8.49 3.57
C THR A 132 -21.66 8.25 4.37
N GLU A 133 -20.57 8.03 3.68
CA GLU A 133 -19.25 7.99 4.28
C GLU A 133 -18.53 9.32 4.06
N THR A 134 -17.97 9.85 5.14
CA THR A 134 -17.20 11.09 5.12
C THR A 134 -15.86 10.90 5.81
N MET A 135 -14.91 11.77 5.48
CA MET A 135 -13.62 11.82 6.15
C MET A 135 -13.36 13.19 6.76
N THR A 136 -12.63 13.18 7.86
CA THR A 136 -12.06 14.38 8.47
C THR A 136 -10.55 14.33 8.32
N VAL A 137 -9.95 15.41 7.85
CA VAL A 137 -8.50 15.55 7.74
C VAL A 137 -8.02 16.56 8.77
N THR A 138 -7.14 16.11 9.66
CA THR A 138 -6.56 16.92 10.73
C THR A 138 -5.05 17.04 10.50
N ARG A 139 -4.58 18.28 10.49
CA ARG A 139 -3.16 18.60 10.53
C ARG A 139 -2.72 18.66 11.98
N VAL A 140 -1.69 17.90 12.33
CA VAL A 140 -1.18 17.81 13.70
C VAL A 140 0.27 18.27 13.74
N VAL A 141 0.57 19.20 14.64
CA VAL A 141 1.93 19.54 15.05
C VAL A 141 2.21 18.79 16.34
N PRO A 142 3.11 17.81 16.35
CA PRO A 142 3.38 17.01 17.54
C PRO A 142 3.87 17.84 18.72
N SER A 143 3.58 17.37 19.92
CA SER A 143 4.18 17.91 21.14
C SER A 143 5.67 17.58 21.22
N ALA A 144 6.43 18.39 21.96
CA ALA A 144 7.88 18.17 22.10
C ALA A 144 8.24 16.83 22.77
N ASP A 145 7.35 16.31 23.61
CA ASP A 145 7.50 15.01 24.30
C ASP A 145 6.84 13.83 23.56
N GLY A 146 6.25 14.08 22.39
CA GLY A 146 5.60 13.06 21.56
C GLY A 146 4.25 12.57 22.09
N LYS A 147 3.71 13.14 23.16
CA LYS A 147 2.42 12.77 23.70
C LYS A 147 1.27 13.42 22.93
N GLU A 148 0.11 12.79 22.92
CA GLU A 148 -1.11 13.36 22.31
C GLU A 148 -1.53 14.64 23.07
N GLU A 149 -1.35 14.67 24.38
CA GLU A 149 -1.48 15.87 25.21
C GLU A 149 -0.43 16.91 24.79
N GLY A 150 -0.88 18.11 24.41
CA GLY A 150 0.01 19.18 23.95
C GLY A 150 0.26 19.22 22.45
N GLN A 151 -0.30 18.30 21.66
CA GLN A 151 -0.34 18.44 20.21
C GLN A 151 -1.21 19.63 19.80
N LEU A 152 -0.74 20.37 18.80
CA LEU A 152 -1.57 21.41 18.16
C LEU A 152 -2.27 20.81 16.95
N THR A 153 -3.59 20.71 17.03
CA THR A 153 -4.42 20.14 15.97
C THR A 153 -5.21 21.22 15.22
N SER A 154 -5.30 21.07 13.92
CA SER A 154 -6.13 21.92 13.06
C SER A 154 -6.90 21.06 12.09
N VAL A 155 -8.23 21.06 12.14
CA VAL A 155 -9.06 20.41 11.14
C VAL A 155 -8.94 21.23 9.84
N ILE A 156 -8.34 20.64 8.82
CA ILE A 156 -8.13 21.24 7.50
C ILE A 156 -9.12 20.72 6.46
N GLY A 157 -9.91 19.69 6.80
CA GLY A 157 -11.03 19.17 6.02
C GLY A 157 -12.02 18.48 6.93
N LEU A 158 -13.29 18.87 6.88
CA LEU A 158 -14.34 18.33 7.74
C LEU A 158 -15.49 17.77 6.91
N ASP A 159 -15.94 16.56 7.26
CA ASP A 159 -17.05 15.85 6.61
C ASP A 159 -16.93 15.80 5.07
N LEU A 160 -15.70 15.63 4.58
CA LEU A 160 -15.41 15.55 3.14
C LEU A 160 -15.92 14.21 2.57
N PRO A 161 -16.44 14.18 1.34
CA PRO A 161 -17.00 12.96 0.76
C PRO A 161 -15.91 11.93 0.47
N VAL A 162 -16.25 10.65 0.68
CA VAL A 162 -15.42 9.49 0.31
C VAL A 162 -15.92 8.91 -1.00
N LEU A 163 -15.01 8.55 -1.91
CA LEU A 163 -15.33 7.95 -3.19
C LEU A 163 -16.05 6.62 -2.98
N PRO A 164 -17.25 6.42 -3.54
CA PRO A 164 -17.96 5.15 -3.41
C PRO A 164 -17.33 4.05 -4.27
N ASN A 165 -17.60 2.79 -3.92
CA ASN A 165 -17.06 1.63 -4.61
C ASN A 165 -17.62 1.45 -6.03
N ASN A 166 -16.83 0.84 -6.91
CA ASN A 166 -17.25 0.51 -8.27
C ASN A 166 -17.87 -0.90 -8.31
N HIS A 167 -19.18 -0.99 -8.13
CA HIS A 167 -19.88 -2.26 -8.11
C HIS A 167 -20.26 -2.79 -9.51
N GLY A 168 -20.79 -1.91 -10.34
CA GLY A 168 -21.24 -2.29 -11.67
C GLY A 168 -22.21 -1.31 -12.32
N PRO A 169 -22.58 -1.56 -13.60
CA PRO A 169 -23.35 -0.62 -14.41
C PRO A 169 -24.70 -0.23 -13.81
N GLN A 170 -25.39 -1.13 -13.15
CA GLN A 170 -26.69 -0.81 -12.55
C GLN A 170 -26.55 0.12 -11.35
N THR A 171 -25.52 -0.09 -10.51
CA THR A 171 -25.19 0.79 -9.40
C THR A 171 -24.80 2.15 -9.93
N ASP A 172 -23.97 2.21 -10.95
CA ASP A 172 -23.56 3.45 -11.61
C ASP A 172 -24.79 4.25 -12.07
N ARG A 173 -25.74 3.60 -12.72
CA ARG A 173 -26.95 4.23 -13.23
C ARG A 173 -27.92 4.64 -12.13
N LEU A 174 -28.29 3.68 -11.28
CA LEU A 174 -29.41 3.88 -10.35
C LEU A 174 -29.02 4.59 -9.08
N VAL A 175 -27.76 4.45 -8.67
CA VAL A 175 -27.26 5.00 -7.40
C VAL A 175 -26.41 6.23 -7.62
N TYR A 176 -25.44 6.16 -8.56
CA TYR A 176 -24.51 7.27 -8.78
C TYR A 176 -24.99 8.25 -9.86
N GLY A 177 -26.11 7.95 -10.53
CA GLY A 177 -26.68 8.80 -11.56
C GLY A 177 -25.79 8.96 -12.80
N LEU A 178 -24.92 7.97 -13.05
CA LEU A 178 -24.05 7.95 -14.21
C LEU A 178 -24.79 7.32 -15.37
N GLY A 179 -25.31 8.13 -16.25
CA GLY A 179 -26.04 7.62 -17.41
C GLY A 179 -26.53 8.73 -18.33
N PRO A 180 -27.13 8.39 -19.49
CA PRO A 180 -27.74 7.11 -19.88
C PRO A 180 -26.71 6.10 -20.39
N PHE A 181 -26.93 4.81 -20.08
CA PHE A 181 -26.17 3.73 -20.67
C PHE A 181 -26.65 3.45 -22.09
N LYS A 182 -25.91 3.87 -23.09
CA LYS A 182 -26.16 3.36 -24.43
C LYS A 182 -26.07 1.84 -24.41
N GLY A 183 -27.09 1.18 -24.89
CA GLY A 183 -27.11 -0.26 -25.03
C GLY A 183 -27.77 -1.06 -23.91
N TYR A 184 -27.81 -0.60 -22.66
CA TYR A 184 -28.60 -1.28 -21.62
C TYR A 184 -30.10 -1.11 -21.85
N ASP A 185 -30.47 0.12 -22.27
CA ASP A 185 -31.90 0.45 -22.55
C ASP A 185 -32.32 0.08 -23.98
N SER A 186 -31.38 -0.19 -24.91
CA SER A 186 -31.65 -0.57 -26.29
C SER A 186 -31.71 -2.08 -26.53
N GLY A 187 -31.38 -2.89 -25.53
CA GLY A 187 -31.33 -4.34 -25.68
C GLY A 187 -30.19 -4.86 -26.54
N ASP A 188 -29.34 -4.00 -27.09
CA ASP A 188 -28.16 -4.39 -27.88
C ASP A 188 -26.90 -4.55 -27.01
N PRO A 189 -26.45 -5.79 -26.76
CA PRO A 189 -25.26 -6.05 -25.95
C PRO A 189 -23.97 -5.49 -26.53
N SER A 190 -23.90 -5.28 -27.84
CA SER A 190 -22.68 -4.79 -28.49
C SER A 190 -22.45 -3.28 -28.33
N SER A 191 -23.49 -2.55 -27.93
CA SER A 191 -23.47 -1.11 -27.71
C SER A 191 -23.37 -0.72 -26.23
N ARG A 192 -23.17 -1.68 -25.32
CA ARG A 192 -23.07 -1.44 -23.88
C ARG A 192 -21.80 -0.66 -23.57
N GLU A 193 -21.96 0.62 -23.23
CA GLU A 193 -20.89 1.38 -22.62
C GLU A 193 -20.65 0.83 -21.22
N VAL A 194 -19.46 0.27 -21.00
CA VAL A 194 -18.96 -0.16 -19.71
C VAL A 194 -18.01 0.89 -19.18
N GLY A 195 -18.17 1.27 -17.92
CA GLY A 195 -17.20 2.10 -17.26
C GLY A 195 -17.55 3.59 -17.18
N LEU A 196 -18.77 3.92 -16.84
CA LEU A 196 -19.12 5.30 -16.47
C LEU A 196 -18.52 5.73 -15.12
N TYR A 197 -18.12 4.78 -14.28
CA TYR A 197 -17.25 5.02 -13.15
C TYR A 197 -15.82 5.23 -13.67
N ASN A 198 -15.61 6.41 -14.21
CA ASN A 198 -14.36 6.82 -14.84
C ASN A 198 -13.69 7.97 -14.07
N GLN A 199 -12.57 8.45 -14.59
CA GLN A 199 -11.82 9.53 -13.97
C GLN A 199 -12.65 10.79 -13.71
N ALA A 200 -13.55 11.17 -14.61
CA ALA A 200 -14.40 12.34 -14.43
C ALA A 200 -15.38 12.18 -13.27
N PHE A 201 -15.78 10.94 -12.95
CA PHE A 201 -16.56 10.66 -11.74
C PHE A 201 -15.68 10.74 -10.49
N VAL A 202 -14.50 10.12 -10.51
CA VAL A 202 -13.54 10.14 -9.40
C VAL A 202 -13.16 11.58 -9.02
N ASP A 203 -12.92 12.43 -10.01
CA ASP A 203 -12.54 13.83 -9.81
C ASP A 203 -13.54 14.65 -8.99
N LYS A 204 -14.83 14.25 -8.98
CA LYS A 204 -15.86 14.92 -8.17
C LYS A 204 -15.67 14.74 -6.66
N TYR A 205 -14.89 13.74 -6.26
CA TYR A 205 -14.61 13.43 -4.86
C TYR A 205 -13.27 13.99 -4.39
N ILE A 206 -12.53 14.70 -5.25
CA ILE A 206 -11.35 15.44 -4.84
C ILE A 206 -11.79 16.67 -4.06
N SER A 207 -11.41 16.77 -2.80
CA SER A 207 -11.74 17.86 -1.90
C SER A 207 -10.54 18.76 -1.67
N LEU A 208 -10.79 20.07 -1.54
CA LEU A 208 -9.78 21.05 -1.15
C LEU A 208 -9.59 21.04 0.35
N LEU A 209 -8.35 21.18 0.80
CA LEU A 209 -7.97 21.31 2.19
C LEU A 209 -7.68 22.77 2.58
N GLY A 210 -7.91 23.11 3.84
CA GLY A 210 -7.72 24.46 4.36
C GLY A 210 -6.27 24.98 4.32
N ASN A 211 -5.29 24.11 4.08
CA ASN A 211 -3.89 24.48 3.88
C ASN A 211 -3.50 24.69 2.40
N GLY A 212 -4.47 24.68 1.49
CA GLY A 212 -4.25 24.78 0.05
C GLY A 212 -3.88 23.47 -0.65
N GLY A 213 -3.93 22.36 0.08
CA GLY A 213 -3.78 21.00 -0.45
C GLY A 213 -5.09 20.43 -1.00
N ARG A 214 -5.04 19.15 -1.35
CA ARG A 214 -6.18 18.36 -1.83
C ARG A 214 -6.16 16.97 -1.21
N VAL A 215 -7.34 16.35 -1.12
CA VAL A 215 -7.48 14.98 -0.63
C VAL A 215 -8.55 14.23 -1.40
N ILE A 216 -8.37 12.94 -1.53
CA ILE A 216 -9.38 11.98 -1.92
C ILE A 216 -9.14 10.68 -1.16
N ALA A 217 -10.21 9.99 -0.78
CA ALA A 217 -10.11 8.63 -0.26
C ALA A 217 -11.25 7.77 -0.82
N GLY A 218 -11.01 6.48 -0.93
CA GLY A 218 -11.98 5.51 -1.42
C GLY A 218 -11.31 4.27 -1.98
N GLN A 219 -12.10 3.47 -2.68
CA GLN A 219 -11.60 2.27 -3.36
C GLN A 219 -10.98 2.66 -4.70
N PHE A 220 -9.78 2.17 -4.93
CA PHE A 220 -9.03 2.30 -6.17
C PHE A 220 -8.52 0.93 -6.62
N ASP A 221 -8.07 0.84 -7.85
CA ASP A 221 -7.25 -0.25 -8.33
C ASP A 221 -5.99 -0.38 -7.46
N ASP A 222 -5.59 -1.62 -7.12
CA ASP A 222 -4.40 -1.84 -6.32
C ASP A 222 -3.14 -1.49 -7.14
N PRO A 223 -2.40 -0.43 -6.79
CA PRO A 223 -1.25 0.01 -7.57
C PRO A 223 0.01 -0.82 -7.32
N TYR A 224 -0.04 -1.81 -6.45
CA TYR A 224 1.10 -2.66 -6.12
C TYR A 224 1.24 -3.79 -7.12
N GLN A 225 2.47 -4.11 -7.49
CA GLN A 225 2.75 -5.15 -8.48
C GLN A 225 3.84 -6.07 -7.95
N LEU A 226 3.51 -7.33 -7.76
CA LEU A 226 4.47 -8.34 -7.32
C LEU A 226 4.01 -9.74 -7.72
N ASP A 227 4.95 -10.55 -8.16
CA ASP A 227 4.75 -12.00 -8.29
C ASP A 227 4.89 -12.69 -6.92
N GLU A 228 3.96 -12.39 -6.04
CA GLU A 228 3.95 -12.92 -4.68
C GLU A 228 3.82 -14.45 -4.65
N LYS A 229 3.05 -15.02 -5.58
CA LYS A 229 2.91 -16.48 -5.70
C LYS A 229 4.24 -17.17 -6.02
N GLY A 230 5.09 -16.52 -6.83
CA GLY A 230 6.44 -17.00 -7.07
C GLY A 230 7.32 -16.93 -5.83
N ILE A 231 7.15 -15.90 -5.02
CA ILE A 231 7.86 -15.76 -3.75
C ILE A 231 7.48 -16.90 -2.79
N PHE A 232 6.19 -17.14 -2.60
CA PHE A 232 5.69 -18.19 -1.71
C PHE A 232 5.94 -19.61 -2.24
N ASP A 233 6.19 -19.79 -3.54
CA ASP A 233 6.65 -21.05 -4.13
C ASP A 233 8.17 -21.20 -4.01
N LEU A 234 8.69 -21.11 -2.79
CA LEU A 234 10.11 -21.26 -2.45
C LEU A 234 11.03 -20.35 -3.30
N VAL A 235 10.66 -19.08 -3.42
CA VAL A 235 11.44 -18.07 -4.16
C VAL A 235 11.60 -18.44 -5.64
N ASN A 236 10.57 -19.01 -6.25
CA ASN A 236 10.48 -19.30 -7.68
C ASN A 236 10.32 -18.00 -8.49
N LEU A 237 11.29 -17.11 -8.36
CA LEU A 237 11.30 -15.77 -8.95
C LEU A 237 12.06 -15.73 -10.27
N GLY A 238 11.79 -14.69 -11.03
CA GLY A 238 12.49 -14.39 -12.26
C GLY A 238 11.66 -14.67 -13.51
N SER A 239 11.95 -13.95 -14.59
CA SER A 239 11.34 -14.21 -15.90
C SER A 239 11.91 -15.51 -16.50
N SER A 240 11.16 -16.12 -17.42
CA SER A 240 11.65 -17.23 -18.26
C SER A 240 12.97 -16.92 -18.96
N ASP A 241 13.21 -15.64 -19.26
CA ASP A 241 14.39 -15.16 -19.98
C ASP A 241 15.67 -15.16 -19.15
N LEU A 242 15.55 -15.13 -17.81
CA LEU A 242 16.68 -15.25 -16.89
C LEU A 242 16.99 -16.68 -16.47
N GLY A 243 16.32 -17.67 -17.09
CA GLY A 243 16.53 -19.07 -16.78
C GLY A 243 15.95 -19.52 -15.45
N GLY A 244 15.21 -18.67 -14.75
CA GLY A 244 14.67 -18.92 -13.42
C GLY A 244 15.74 -19.21 -12.37
N ILE A 245 15.38 -19.08 -11.11
CA ILE A 245 16.24 -19.53 -10.03
C ILE A 245 16.32 -21.06 -10.08
N ALA A 246 17.53 -21.62 -10.13
CA ALA A 246 17.77 -23.07 -10.18
C ALA A 246 17.29 -23.82 -11.43
N GLY A 247 17.50 -23.27 -12.62
CA GLY A 247 17.28 -24.01 -13.87
C GLY A 247 15.96 -23.70 -14.58
N GLY A 248 15.45 -22.52 -14.37
CA GLY A 248 14.26 -21.98 -15.02
C GLY A 248 13.11 -21.86 -14.05
N ARG A 249 12.49 -20.64 -14.05
CA ARG A 249 11.22 -20.46 -13.38
C ARG A 249 10.21 -21.51 -13.88
N ARG A 250 9.55 -22.16 -12.96
CA ARG A 250 8.45 -23.07 -13.27
C ARG A 250 7.14 -22.32 -13.24
N GLY A 251 6.53 -22.16 -14.37
CA GLY A 251 5.25 -21.48 -14.52
C GLY A 251 5.37 -19.98 -14.87
N PRO A 252 4.24 -19.35 -15.24
CA PRO A 252 4.22 -17.95 -15.64
C PRO A 252 4.42 -17.00 -14.47
N VAL A 253 5.10 -15.88 -14.72
CA VAL A 253 5.11 -14.74 -13.81
C VAL A 253 3.73 -14.12 -13.79
N LYS A 254 3.21 -13.81 -12.60
CA LYS A 254 1.88 -13.22 -12.44
C LYS A 254 1.92 -12.16 -11.34
N ASP A 255 1.36 -11.01 -11.66
CA ASP A 255 0.96 -10.08 -10.62
C ASP A 255 -0.25 -10.63 -9.88
N VAL A 256 -0.13 -10.85 -8.58
CA VAL A 256 -1.21 -11.42 -7.78
C VAL A 256 -2.33 -10.40 -7.54
N PHE A 257 -2.03 -9.11 -7.64
CA PHE A 257 -2.96 -8.03 -7.34
C PHE A 257 -3.80 -7.60 -8.55
N THR A 258 -3.48 -8.12 -9.74
CA THR A 258 -4.25 -7.89 -10.95
C THR A 258 -5.75 -8.12 -10.71
N GLY A 259 -6.56 -7.10 -10.93
CA GLY A 259 -8.01 -7.14 -10.81
C GLY A 259 -8.57 -6.91 -9.41
N PHE A 260 -7.73 -6.83 -8.39
CA PHE A 260 -8.16 -6.45 -7.05
C PHE A 260 -8.19 -4.93 -6.87
N ASN A 261 -9.04 -4.49 -5.97
CA ASN A 261 -9.06 -3.12 -5.47
C ASN A 261 -8.48 -3.06 -4.06
N VAL A 262 -8.06 -1.87 -3.69
CA VAL A 262 -7.57 -1.54 -2.34
C VAL A 262 -8.21 -0.24 -1.87
N PHE A 263 -8.32 -0.03 -0.58
CA PHE A 263 -8.71 1.28 -0.06
C PHE A 263 -7.50 2.20 -0.01
N SER A 264 -7.64 3.41 -0.55
CA SER A 264 -6.52 4.36 -0.65
C SER A 264 -6.92 5.74 -0.12
N ILE A 265 -5.94 6.42 0.46
CA ILE A 265 -5.98 7.85 0.77
C ILE A 265 -4.86 8.51 -0.03
N ALA A 266 -5.19 9.51 -0.84
CA ALA A 266 -4.22 10.36 -1.50
C ALA A 266 -4.35 11.79 -0.99
N ILE A 267 -3.23 12.39 -0.56
CA ILE A 267 -3.16 13.77 -0.08
C ILE A 267 -2.07 14.51 -0.86
N GLU A 268 -2.39 15.72 -1.29
CA GLU A 268 -1.45 16.70 -1.82
C GLU A 268 -1.34 17.84 -0.82
N VAL A 269 -0.13 18.21 -0.42
CA VAL A 269 0.10 19.34 0.48
C VAL A 269 1.21 20.26 -0.04
N PRO A 270 1.18 21.57 0.24
CA PRO A 270 2.25 22.48 -0.14
C PRO A 270 3.56 22.14 0.59
N THR A 271 4.69 22.09 -0.12
CA THR A 271 6.01 21.91 0.49
C THR A 271 6.41 23.07 1.38
N SER A 272 5.79 24.24 1.22
CA SER A 272 5.97 25.40 2.11
C SER A 272 5.58 25.15 3.57
N GLU A 273 4.80 24.10 3.86
CA GLU A 273 4.55 23.68 5.26
C GLU A 273 5.80 23.15 5.96
N PHE A 274 6.72 22.62 5.20
CA PHE A 274 8.02 22.10 5.68
C PHE A 274 9.14 23.11 5.46
N PHE A 275 9.07 23.86 4.38
CA PHE A 275 10.07 24.82 3.93
C PHE A 275 9.44 26.20 3.72
N PRO A 276 9.08 26.93 4.79
CA PRO A 276 8.37 28.21 4.69
C PRO A 276 9.19 29.32 4.00
N ASN A 277 10.51 29.19 3.97
CA ASN A 277 11.44 30.09 3.29
C ASN A 277 11.89 29.60 1.92
N GLY A 278 11.22 28.57 1.35
CA GLY A 278 11.63 27.86 0.15
C GLY A 278 12.50 26.64 0.47
N ILE A 279 12.52 25.69 -0.47
CA ILE A 279 13.32 24.47 -0.34
C ILE A 279 14.80 24.84 -0.51
N PRO A 280 15.68 24.45 0.44
CA PRO A 280 17.12 24.65 0.29
C PRO A 280 17.64 23.97 -0.98
N HIS A 281 18.55 24.66 -1.72
CA HIS A 281 19.19 24.13 -2.92
C HIS A 281 18.23 23.62 -4.02
N ASN A 282 17.05 24.21 -4.13
CA ASN A 282 16.01 23.74 -5.07
C ASN A 282 16.55 23.68 -6.52
N GLY A 283 16.44 22.49 -7.14
CA GLY A 283 16.99 22.18 -8.44
C GLY A 283 18.43 21.65 -8.44
N GLU A 284 19.10 21.56 -7.27
CA GLU A 284 20.49 21.14 -7.15
C GLU A 284 20.66 19.94 -6.22
N LEU A 285 21.24 18.85 -6.69
CA LEU A 285 21.57 17.68 -5.87
C LEU A 285 22.72 17.98 -4.91
N GLN A 286 22.45 17.90 -3.59
CA GLN A 286 23.44 18.12 -2.53
C GLN A 286 23.66 16.83 -1.72
N THR A 287 24.68 16.04 -2.05
CA THR A 287 24.91 14.72 -1.42
C THR A 287 25.32 14.80 0.05
N GLU A 288 25.91 15.91 0.49
CA GLU A 288 26.39 16.10 1.87
C GLU A 288 25.39 16.88 2.74
N SER A 289 24.31 17.43 2.14
CA SER A 289 23.28 18.15 2.91
C SER A 289 22.08 17.25 3.24
N THR A 290 21.44 17.56 4.36
CA THR A 290 20.21 16.90 4.85
C THR A 290 19.08 17.91 5.09
N ASP A 291 19.27 19.17 4.78
CA ASP A 291 18.34 20.25 5.10
C ASP A 291 17.09 20.29 4.20
N ALA A 292 17.17 19.72 2.99
CA ALA A 292 16.04 19.52 2.08
C ALA A 292 15.38 18.13 2.22
N LEU A 293 15.81 17.28 3.17
CA LEU A 293 15.27 15.95 3.33
C LEU A 293 13.92 15.96 4.05
N LEU A 294 12.96 15.20 3.50
CA LEU A 294 11.76 14.75 4.19
C LEU A 294 11.85 13.23 4.42
N ARG A 295 11.33 12.79 5.55
CA ARG A 295 11.33 11.38 5.98
C ARG A 295 9.88 10.99 6.26
N VAL A 296 9.31 10.11 5.43
CA VAL A 296 7.88 9.84 5.40
C VAL A 296 7.59 8.39 5.71
N TRP A 297 6.59 8.14 6.56
CA TRP A 297 5.98 6.83 6.75
C TRP A 297 4.48 6.99 6.99
N ALA A 298 3.75 5.93 6.82
CA ALA A 298 2.34 5.88 7.18
C ALA A 298 2.13 4.97 8.38
N GLN A 299 1.15 5.32 9.20
CA GLN A 299 0.81 4.63 10.44
C GLN A 299 -0.69 4.52 10.58
N ILE A 300 -1.15 3.44 11.20
CA ILE A 300 -2.54 3.24 11.55
C ILE A 300 -2.62 3.05 13.05
N THR A 301 -3.51 3.81 13.70
CA THR A 301 -3.76 3.69 15.14
C THR A 301 -5.22 3.43 15.41
N ARG A 302 -5.51 2.77 16.52
CA ARG A 302 -6.85 2.63 17.10
C ARG A 302 -6.80 2.68 18.61
N GLN A 303 -7.98 2.80 19.24
CA GLN A 303 -8.04 2.74 20.70
C GLN A 303 -7.65 1.33 21.22
N ALA A 304 -6.91 1.29 22.31
CA ALA A 304 -6.28 0.07 22.83
C ALA A 304 -7.29 -1.02 23.22
N VAL A 305 -8.43 -0.61 23.78
CA VAL A 305 -9.46 -1.54 24.25
C VAL A 305 -10.63 -1.53 23.27
N GLN A 306 -10.98 -2.70 22.75
CA GLN A 306 -12.14 -2.90 21.89
C GLN A 306 -13.16 -3.78 22.64
N THR A 307 -14.36 -3.28 22.85
CA THR A 307 -15.46 -4.01 23.48
C THR A 307 -16.58 -4.25 22.48
N VAL A 308 -17.26 -5.39 22.60
CA VAL A 308 -18.43 -5.68 21.74
C VAL A 308 -19.52 -4.65 21.97
N ASP A 309 -20.00 -4.06 20.91
CA ASP A 309 -21.11 -3.11 20.90
C ASP A 309 -22.05 -3.40 19.73
N ALA A 310 -23.12 -4.12 20.01
CA ALA A 310 -24.10 -4.50 18.99
C ALA A 310 -24.88 -3.30 18.41
N SER A 311 -24.80 -2.13 19.03
CA SER A 311 -25.40 -0.91 18.49
C SER A 311 -24.53 -0.26 17.39
N ASN A 312 -23.25 -0.58 17.35
CA ASN A 312 -22.36 -0.16 16.29
C ASN A 312 -22.45 -1.16 15.12
N ILE A 313 -23.38 -0.90 14.22
CA ILE A 313 -23.66 -1.81 13.08
C ILE A 313 -22.54 -1.91 12.05
N ILE A 314 -21.50 -1.08 12.12
CA ILE A 314 -20.38 -1.08 11.20
C ILE A 314 -19.27 -1.99 11.70
N THR A 315 -18.81 -1.76 12.92
CA THR A 315 -17.67 -2.50 13.48
C THR A 315 -18.10 -3.56 14.50
N GLY A 316 -19.31 -3.47 15.04
CA GLY A 316 -19.75 -4.30 16.17
C GLY A 316 -18.95 -4.04 17.45
N GLN A 317 -18.17 -2.97 17.49
CA GLN A 317 -17.22 -2.69 18.57
C GLN A 317 -17.27 -1.22 18.99
N LYS A 318 -16.86 -0.98 20.22
CA LYS A 318 -16.60 0.34 20.80
C LYS A 318 -15.16 0.38 21.30
N GLY A 319 -14.41 1.33 20.80
CA GLY A 319 -13.06 1.60 21.27
C GLY A 319 -13.03 2.45 22.54
N SER A 320 -12.00 2.27 23.37
CA SER A 320 -11.69 3.11 24.53
C SER A 320 -10.21 3.00 24.91
N GLY A 321 -9.76 3.89 25.80
CA GLY A 321 -8.37 3.98 26.22
C GLY A 321 -7.49 4.74 25.23
N ASP A 322 -6.18 4.62 25.38
CA ASP A 322 -5.18 5.32 24.57
C ASP A 322 -5.21 4.85 23.11
N TRP A 323 -4.80 5.73 22.22
CA TRP A 323 -4.55 5.39 20.83
C TRP A 323 -3.22 4.63 20.72
N VAL A 324 -3.26 3.46 20.13
CA VAL A 324 -2.10 2.58 19.96
C VAL A 324 -1.88 2.27 18.49
N GLN A 325 -0.63 2.18 18.10
CA GLN A 325 -0.26 1.80 16.74
C GLN A 325 -0.57 0.32 16.52
N VAL A 326 -1.21 0.01 15.40
CA VAL A 326 -1.57 -1.35 14.98
C VAL A 326 -1.12 -1.70 13.57
N GLY A 327 -0.67 -0.71 12.80
CA GLY A 327 -0.12 -0.88 11.46
C GLY A 327 0.85 0.23 11.10
N ARG A 328 1.82 -0.06 10.25
CA ARG A 328 2.68 0.91 9.57
C ARG A 328 3.30 0.34 8.32
N ASN A 329 3.65 1.23 7.41
CA ASN A 329 4.43 0.92 6.22
C ASN A 329 5.20 2.16 5.74
N ALA A 330 6.35 1.94 5.11
CA ALA A 330 7.05 2.95 4.34
C ALA A 330 7.67 2.34 3.08
N LEU A 331 8.80 1.65 3.21
CA LEU A 331 9.43 0.98 2.07
C LEU A 331 8.80 -0.40 1.85
N PRO A 332 8.48 -0.78 0.62
CA PRO A 332 8.02 -2.14 0.34
C PRO A 332 9.09 -3.15 0.73
N LEU A 333 8.68 -4.34 1.12
CA LEU A 333 9.55 -5.47 1.50
C LEU A 333 10.39 -5.25 2.77
N PHE A 334 10.24 -4.13 3.48
CA PHE A 334 10.98 -3.94 4.73
C PHE A 334 10.54 -4.97 5.77
N ASN A 335 9.24 -5.06 6.02
CA ASN A 335 8.67 -6.02 6.98
C ASN A 335 8.71 -7.47 6.51
N ALA A 336 8.78 -7.71 5.20
CA ALA A 336 8.65 -9.04 4.63
C ALA A 336 9.95 -9.59 4.04
N GLY A 337 10.87 -8.74 3.55
CA GLY A 337 12.15 -9.15 2.97
C GLY A 337 13.35 -9.00 3.91
N LEU A 338 13.30 -8.06 4.82
CA LEU A 338 14.37 -7.83 5.82
C LEU A 338 14.03 -8.50 7.15
N ILE A 339 12.80 -8.29 7.66
CA ILE A 339 12.36 -8.76 8.98
C ILE A 339 11.70 -10.13 8.85
N GLY A 340 12.03 -11.05 9.77
CA GLY A 340 11.39 -12.37 9.81
C GLY A 340 9.97 -12.32 10.40
N THR A 341 9.12 -13.28 10.03
CA THR A 341 7.71 -13.39 10.45
C THR A 341 7.50 -13.20 11.95
N GLN A 342 8.44 -13.70 12.77
CA GLN A 342 8.36 -13.57 14.24
C GLN A 342 8.45 -12.12 14.73
N ALA A 343 9.11 -11.23 13.98
CA ALA A 343 9.30 -9.83 14.34
C ALA A 343 8.28 -8.90 13.67
N GLN A 344 7.50 -9.36 12.68
CA GLN A 344 6.54 -8.55 11.94
C GLN A 344 5.47 -7.92 12.83
N THR A 345 4.95 -8.65 13.80
CA THR A 345 3.97 -8.10 14.75
C THR A 345 4.58 -6.96 15.58
N GLN A 346 5.82 -7.11 16.06
CA GLN A 346 6.52 -6.03 16.74
C GLN A 346 6.72 -4.82 15.84
N TYR A 347 7.08 -5.06 14.57
CA TYR A 347 7.25 -3.99 13.59
C TYR A 347 5.96 -3.18 13.40
N LEU A 348 4.79 -3.83 13.25
CA LEU A 348 3.51 -3.15 13.07
C LEU A 348 3.14 -2.27 14.29
N HIS A 349 3.57 -2.65 15.49
CA HIS A 349 3.21 -1.99 16.75
C HIS A 349 4.27 -1.02 17.27
N THR A 350 5.34 -0.76 16.52
CA THR A 350 6.42 0.17 16.90
C THR A 350 6.66 1.20 15.80
N THR A 351 7.11 2.39 16.19
CA THR A 351 7.44 3.48 15.27
C THR A 351 8.85 3.32 14.69
N PRO A 352 9.18 3.95 13.56
CA PRO A 352 10.54 3.93 13.00
C PRO A 352 11.62 4.51 13.92
N LEU A 353 11.23 5.22 14.96
CA LEU A 353 12.15 5.81 15.94
C LEU A 353 13.06 4.80 16.66
N ASN A 354 12.64 3.53 16.74
CA ASN A 354 13.35 2.46 17.42
C ASN A 354 13.79 1.33 16.47
N ASP A 355 13.81 1.55 15.17
CA ASP A 355 14.09 0.49 14.21
C ASP A 355 15.52 -0.03 14.26
N VAL A 356 16.49 0.82 14.60
CA VAL A 356 17.88 0.37 14.74
C VAL A 356 18.01 -0.59 15.92
N SER A 357 17.44 -0.26 17.07
CA SER A 357 17.49 -1.14 18.25
C SER A 357 16.64 -2.40 18.08
N ASN A 358 15.46 -2.28 17.44
CA ASN A 358 14.54 -3.42 17.28
C ASN A 358 14.90 -4.33 16.11
N PHE A 359 15.32 -3.77 14.97
CA PHE A 359 15.43 -4.48 13.69
C PHE A 359 16.78 -4.28 13.00
N GLY A 360 17.73 -3.58 13.59
CA GLY A 360 19.04 -3.31 12.98
C GLY A 360 19.80 -4.57 12.58
N SER A 361 19.66 -5.65 13.34
CA SER A 361 20.23 -6.95 12.98
C SER A 361 19.61 -7.54 11.70
N TYR A 362 18.31 -7.36 11.49
CA TYR A 362 17.63 -7.81 10.27
C TYR A 362 17.99 -6.95 9.05
N ILE A 363 18.16 -5.64 9.23
CA ILE A 363 18.59 -4.74 8.16
C ILE A 363 20.01 -5.12 7.71
N LEU A 364 20.89 -5.42 8.66
CA LEU A 364 22.26 -5.82 8.37
C LEU A 364 22.39 -7.26 7.85
N TYR A 365 21.48 -8.15 8.25
CA TYR A 365 21.50 -9.57 7.91
C TYR A 365 20.10 -10.03 7.46
N PRO A 366 19.66 -9.65 6.25
CA PRO A 366 18.31 -9.88 5.78
C PRO A 366 17.90 -11.35 5.79
N VAL A 367 16.66 -11.63 6.22
CA VAL A 367 16.16 -13.01 6.22
C VAL A 367 16.07 -13.59 4.81
N LEU A 368 15.80 -12.78 3.78
CA LEU A 368 15.78 -13.24 2.40
C LEU A 368 17.10 -13.87 1.96
N VAL A 369 18.24 -13.28 2.34
CA VAL A 369 19.57 -13.83 2.01
C VAL A 369 19.80 -15.17 2.71
N ARG A 370 19.49 -15.23 3.99
CA ARG A 370 19.59 -16.45 4.79
C ARG A 370 18.75 -17.60 4.21
N ASP A 371 17.51 -17.30 3.87
CA ASP A 371 16.56 -18.29 3.40
C ASP A 371 16.89 -18.74 1.96
N ALA A 372 17.31 -17.81 1.09
CA ALA A 372 17.81 -18.14 -0.25
C ALA A 372 19.03 -19.07 -0.21
N GLU A 373 19.95 -18.86 0.73
CA GLU A 373 21.09 -19.77 0.95
C GLU A 373 20.62 -21.13 1.45
N ALA A 374 19.79 -21.17 2.48
CA ALA A 374 19.27 -22.41 3.07
C ALA A 374 18.50 -23.28 2.06
N LEU A 375 17.81 -22.65 1.12
CA LEU A 375 17.11 -23.31 0.01
C LEU A 375 18.05 -23.72 -1.15
N GLY A 376 19.34 -23.38 -1.08
CA GLY A 376 20.32 -23.70 -2.11
C GLY A 376 20.17 -22.87 -3.39
N ILE A 377 19.44 -21.74 -3.33
CA ILE A 377 19.14 -20.89 -4.48
C ILE A 377 20.44 -20.33 -5.08
N TYR A 378 21.32 -19.76 -4.27
CA TYR A 378 22.60 -19.22 -4.73
C TYR A 378 23.46 -20.27 -5.42
N LYS A 379 23.54 -21.47 -4.85
CA LYS A 379 24.25 -22.59 -5.44
C LYS A 379 23.67 -23.00 -6.79
N ALA A 380 22.35 -23.03 -6.88
CA ALA A 380 21.65 -23.39 -8.11
C ALA A 380 21.84 -22.35 -9.24
N LEU A 381 21.98 -21.07 -8.85
CA LEU A 381 22.30 -19.97 -9.77
C LEU A 381 23.80 -19.89 -10.13
N GLY A 382 24.64 -20.74 -9.55
CA GLY A 382 26.07 -20.66 -9.75
C GLY A 382 26.72 -19.42 -9.15
N VAL A 383 26.09 -18.81 -8.13
CA VAL A 383 26.68 -17.67 -7.42
C VAL A 383 27.89 -18.17 -6.63
N PRO A 384 29.06 -17.54 -6.79
CA PRO A 384 30.25 -17.95 -6.05
C PRO A 384 30.07 -17.84 -4.54
N ASP A 385 30.58 -18.80 -3.77
CA ASP A 385 30.49 -18.82 -2.31
C ASP A 385 31.00 -17.49 -1.68
N SER A 386 32.07 -16.92 -2.22
CA SER A 386 32.60 -15.62 -1.76
C SER A 386 31.61 -14.47 -1.93
N ALA A 387 30.77 -14.48 -2.96
CA ALA A 387 29.72 -13.47 -3.15
C ALA A 387 28.58 -13.72 -2.16
N VAL A 388 28.20 -14.96 -1.90
CA VAL A 388 27.18 -15.31 -0.90
C VAL A 388 27.63 -14.88 0.51
N GLU A 389 28.90 -15.15 0.86
CA GLU A 389 29.46 -14.67 2.15
C GLU A 389 29.44 -13.13 2.27
N THR A 390 29.62 -12.42 1.17
CA THR A 390 29.46 -10.94 1.16
C THR A 390 28.02 -10.53 1.44
N LEU A 391 27.04 -11.21 0.84
CA LEU A 391 25.62 -10.94 1.05
C LEU A 391 25.18 -11.28 2.49
N LYS A 392 25.79 -12.26 3.11
CA LYS A 392 25.59 -12.65 4.52
C LYS A 392 26.28 -11.72 5.51
N GLY A 393 27.22 -10.91 5.05
CA GLY A 393 27.90 -9.90 5.86
C GLY A 393 27.01 -8.67 6.16
N PRO A 394 27.52 -7.71 6.93
CA PRO A 394 26.77 -6.51 7.27
C PRO A 394 26.41 -5.70 6.02
N ARG A 395 25.12 -5.58 5.74
CA ARG A 395 24.55 -4.94 4.54
C ARG A 395 24.41 -3.41 4.71
N LEU A 396 25.54 -2.72 4.76
CA LEU A 396 25.60 -1.26 4.82
C LEU A 396 25.06 -0.58 3.54
N ASP A 397 25.05 -1.28 2.43
CA ASP A 397 24.44 -0.83 1.17
C ASP A 397 22.93 -0.63 1.27
N ILE A 398 22.22 -1.48 2.04
CA ILE A 398 20.78 -1.32 2.32
C ILE A 398 20.56 -0.04 3.14
N ILE A 399 21.33 0.16 4.21
CA ILE A 399 21.26 1.39 5.03
C ILE A 399 21.55 2.62 4.19
N LYS A 400 22.55 2.55 3.30
CA LYS A 400 22.88 3.64 2.39
C LYS A 400 21.72 3.95 1.44
N ALA A 401 21.02 2.93 0.93
CA ALA A 401 19.86 3.11 0.07
C ALA A 401 18.70 3.79 0.82
N ILE A 402 18.37 3.32 2.04
CA ILE A 402 17.33 3.91 2.91
C ILE A 402 17.62 5.40 3.18
N ASN A 403 18.88 5.75 3.42
CA ASN A 403 19.32 7.09 3.75
C ASN A 403 19.78 7.92 2.55
N LEU A 404 19.55 7.50 1.31
CA LEU A 404 19.99 8.15 0.06
C LEU A 404 21.51 8.43 0.01
N GLY A 405 22.32 7.66 0.73
CA GLY A 405 23.74 7.93 0.87
C GLY A 405 24.07 9.20 1.63
N ARG A 406 23.10 9.83 2.27
CA ARG A 406 23.28 11.09 3.04
C ARG A 406 23.98 10.83 4.38
N PRO A 407 24.61 11.87 4.98
CA PRO A 407 25.28 11.76 6.28
C PRO A 407 24.25 11.69 7.43
N ILE A 408 23.42 10.63 7.43
CA ILE A 408 22.42 10.35 8.46
C ILE A 408 23.01 9.33 9.43
N PRO A 409 22.99 9.59 10.74
CA PRO A 409 23.46 8.62 11.72
C PRO A 409 22.69 7.31 11.68
N VAL A 410 23.39 6.18 11.79
CA VAL A 410 22.76 4.86 11.94
C VAL A 410 22.47 4.66 13.44
N ALA A 411 21.35 5.22 13.87
CA ALA A 411 20.93 5.21 15.26
C ALA A 411 19.41 5.34 15.36
N ASP A 412 18.84 4.93 16.48
CA ASP A 412 17.46 5.19 16.84
C ASP A 412 17.13 6.67 16.73
N GLY A 413 15.96 6.98 16.20
CA GLY A 413 15.51 8.34 15.94
C GLY A 413 16.14 9.02 14.71
N SER A 414 16.98 8.31 13.95
CA SER A 414 17.62 8.84 12.74
C SER A 414 17.53 7.89 11.54
N THR A 415 17.69 6.59 11.73
CA THR A 415 17.56 5.57 10.67
C THR A 415 16.45 4.61 11.02
N GLY A 416 15.59 4.31 10.05
CA GLY A 416 14.45 3.39 10.20
C GLY A 416 13.74 3.19 8.88
N ASP A 417 12.65 2.42 8.89
CA ASP A 417 11.80 2.22 7.73
C ASP A 417 10.98 3.46 7.45
N VAL A 418 11.51 4.28 6.57
CA VAL A 418 10.91 5.52 6.08
C VAL A 418 11.25 5.74 4.62
N ILE A 419 10.36 6.38 3.88
CA ILE A 419 10.66 6.90 2.56
C ILE A 419 11.47 8.19 2.76
N THR A 420 12.77 8.13 2.47
CA THR A 420 13.61 9.33 2.45
C THR A 420 13.48 10.00 1.11
N LEU A 421 13.20 11.29 1.10
CA LEU A 421 13.13 12.06 -0.12
C LEU A 421 13.84 13.41 0.03
N ASP A 422 14.68 13.76 -0.95
CA ASP A 422 15.26 15.07 -1.12
C ASP A 422 14.28 15.93 -1.91
N ALA A 423 13.67 16.89 -1.24
CA ALA A 423 12.65 17.74 -1.83
C ALA A 423 13.21 18.74 -2.85
N SER A 424 14.53 18.93 -2.93
CA SER A 424 15.17 19.89 -3.84
C SER A 424 15.28 19.38 -5.27
N ILE A 425 15.07 18.09 -5.52
CA ILE A 425 15.20 17.47 -6.84
C ILE A 425 13.99 16.59 -7.16
N ASP A 426 13.78 16.33 -8.46
CA ASP A 426 12.72 15.44 -8.91
C ASP A 426 12.82 14.07 -8.26
N SER A 427 11.69 13.57 -7.78
CA SER A 427 11.64 12.28 -7.11
C SER A 427 11.75 11.11 -8.10
N SER A 428 12.65 10.18 -7.80
CA SER A 428 12.80 8.89 -8.49
C SER A 428 13.46 7.93 -7.50
N PHE A 429 12.89 6.73 -7.31
CA PHE A 429 13.42 5.79 -6.32
C PHE A 429 14.93 5.58 -6.46
N PRO A 430 15.72 5.65 -5.39
CA PRO A 430 15.32 5.71 -3.96
C PRO A 430 14.96 7.10 -3.42
N ASN A 431 15.06 8.18 -4.22
CA ASN A 431 14.64 9.53 -3.81
C ASN A 431 13.11 9.64 -3.82
N GLY A 432 12.48 9.30 -2.71
CA GLY A 432 11.04 9.15 -2.64
C GLY A 432 10.54 7.87 -3.32
N ARG A 433 9.25 7.64 -3.25
CA ARG A 433 8.54 6.54 -3.91
C ARG A 433 7.31 7.08 -4.62
N ARG A 434 7.34 7.07 -5.95
CA ARG A 434 6.18 7.38 -6.81
C ARG A 434 5.44 6.09 -7.15
N LEU A 435 4.21 6.21 -7.66
CA LEU A 435 3.56 5.09 -8.32
C LEU A 435 4.41 4.64 -9.53
N GLY A 436 4.68 3.35 -9.62
CA GLY A 436 5.51 2.77 -10.67
C GLY A 436 4.70 1.86 -11.59
N GLY A 437 5.24 1.59 -12.80
CA GLY A 437 4.62 0.65 -13.73
C GLY A 437 3.45 1.21 -14.56
N GLY A 438 3.24 2.51 -14.57
CA GLY A 438 2.26 3.16 -15.46
C GLY A 438 2.81 3.37 -16.86
N LYS A 439 1.93 3.42 -17.89
CA LYS A 439 2.32 3.70 -19.28
C LYS A 439 2.57 5.17 -19.56
N ALA A 440 2.10 6.08 -18.71
CA ALA A 440 2.35 7.50 -18.86
C ALA A 440 3.85 7.79 -18.71
N ALA A 441 4.44 8.54 -19.64
CA ALA A 441 5.88 8.80 -19.69
C ALA A 441 6.46 9.43 -18.42
N ASN A 442 5.65 10.20 -17.68
CA ASN A 442 5.99 10.82 -16.41
C ASN A 442 5.86 9.87 -15.20
N MET A 443 5.29 8.69 -15.39
CA MET A 443 5.09 7.65 -14.37
C MET A 443 5.99 6.44 -14.59
N HIS A 444 6.86 6.47 -15.61
CA HIS A 444 7.84 5.41 -15.83
C HIS A 444 8.86 5.42 -14.70
N GLN A 445 8.56 4.63 -13.69
CA GLN A 445 9.51 4.29 -12.65
C GLN A 445 9.76 2.79 -12.70
N VAL A 446 10.99 2.37 -12.47
CA VAL A 446 11.31 0.96 -12.29
C VAL A 446 10.46 0.42 -11.15
N ASN A 447 9.94 -0.80 -11.29
CA ASN A 447 9.23 -1.46 -10.21
C ASN A 447 10.14 -1.53 -8.96
N VAL A 448 9.70 -0.86 -7.89
CA VAL A 448 10.49 -0.71 -6.66
C VAL A 448 10.77 -2.07 -6.03
N ASN A 449 9.85 -3.04 -6.16
CA ASN A 449 10.05 -4.40 -5.65
C ASN A 449 11.20 -5.11 -6.36
N THR A 450 11.28 -4.99 -7.69
CA THR A 450 12.41 -5.54 -8.48
C THR A 450 13.73 -4.95 -8.01
N VAL A 451 13.78 -3.65 -7.76
CA VAL A 451 14.98 -2.95 -7.26
C VAL A 451 15.37 -3.43 -5.88
N LEU A 452 14.40 -3.51 -4.96
CA LEU A 452 14.67 -3.90 -3.57
C LEU A 452 15.03 -5.37 -3.43
N ILE A 453 14.31 -6.29 -4.10
CA ILE A 453 14.66 -7.71 -4.11
C ILE A 453 16.08 -7.89 -4.68
N SER A 454 16.41 -7.19 -5.75
CA SER A 454 17.73 -7.24 -6.37
C SER A 454 18.82 -6.67 -5.47
N LEU A 455 18.55 -5.57 -4.76
CA LEU A 455 19.47 -5.03 -3.77
C LEU A 455 19.67 -6.02 -2.62
N ILE A 456 18.60 -6.52 -2.03
CA ILE A 456 18.66 -7.40 -0.86
C ILE A 456 19.33 -8.72 -1.20
N ALA A 457 18.85 -9.42 -2.23
CA ALA A 457 19.26 -10.78 -2.55
C ALA A 457 20.53 -10.86 -3.40
N ALA A 458 20.92 -9.81 -4.12
CA ALA A 458 22.10 -9.82 -5.00
C ALA A 458 23.11 -8.69 -4.71
N GLY A 459 22.82 -7.77 -3.79
CA GLY A 459 23.69 -6.61 -3.53
C GLY A 459 23.77 -5.64 -4.72
N ASN A 460 22.91 -5.80 -5.71
CA ASN A 460 22.90 -5.01 -6.94
C ASN A 460 21.47 -4.67 -7.35
N PRO A 461 21.01 -3.43 -7.16
CA PRO A 461 19.65 -3.03 -7.47
C PRO A 461 19.30 -3.20 -8.97
N ALA A 462 20.30 -3.28 -9.86
CA ALA A 462 20.13 -3.47 -11.29
C ALA A 462 20.12 -4.96 -11.71
N ALA A 463 20.23 -5.92 -10.79
CA ALA A 463 20.26 -7.34 -11.13
C ALA A 463 18.94 -7.84 -11.77
N GLY A 464 17.84 -7.14 -11.55
CA GLY A 464 16.57 -7.43 -12.20
C GLY A 464 15.91 -8.73 -11.70
N LEU A 465 16.11 -9.09 -10.45
CA LEU A 465 15.38 -10.18 -9.82
C LEU A 465 13.89 -9.82 -9.70
N ALA A 466 13.03 -10.83 -9.78
CA ALA A 466 11.56 -10.66 -9.76
C ALA A 466 10.98 -9.81 -10.91
N LYS A 467 11.67 -9.73 -12.05
CA LYS A 467 11.12 -9.12 -13.27
C LYS A 467 9.93 -9.90 -13.80
N GLY A 468 9.03 -9.20 -14.51
CA GLY A 468 7.90 -9.77 -15.23
C GLY A 468 6.54 -9.23 -14.81
N VAL A 469 6.51 -8.34 -13.80
CA VAL A 469 5.34 -7.62 -13.31
C VAL A 469 5.65 -6.12 -13.15
N GLU A 470 6.24 -5.53 -14.18
CA GLU A 470 6.67 -4.13 -14.16
C GLU A 470 5.56 -3.14 -14.48
N VAL A 471 4.40 -3.60 -14.91
CA VAL A 471 3.29 -2.75 -15.35
C VAL A 471 2.04 -3.12 -14.60
N ASN A 472 1.38 -2.10 -14.04
CA ASN A 472 0.06 -2.26 -13.44
C ASN A 472 -0.97 -2.67 -14.51
N ASP A 473 -2.01 -3.40 -14.13
CA ASP A 473 -3.07 -3.84 -15.04
C ASP A 473 -3.99 -2.67 -15.47
N LYS A 474 -3.98 -1.55 -14.72
CA LYS A 474 -4.61 -0.29 -15.12
C LYS A 474 -3.61 0.86 -15.22
N ASP A 475 -3.85 1.75 -16.16
CA ASP A 475 -2.99 2.92 -16.35
C ASP A 475 -3.19 3.93 -15.21
N PHE A 476 -2.09 4.34 -14.58
CA PHE A 476 -2.09 5.43 -13.62
C PHE A 476 -2.38 6.77 -14.30
N LEU A 477 -2.89 7.72 -13.51
CA LEU A 477 -3.14 9.07 -13.98
C LEU A 477 -1.83 9.89 -13.97
N ASP A 478 -1.75 10.87 -14.87
CA ASP A 478 -0.64 11.83 -14.92
C ASP A 478 -0.82 13.03 -13.97
N ARG A 479 -1.92 13.05 -13.22
CA ARG A 479 -2.30 14.12 -12.28
C ARG A 479 -2.92 13.54 -11.01
N PHE A 480 -2.98 14.34 -9.97
CA PHE A 480 -3.64 13.97 -8.71
C PHE A 480 -5.07 13.46 -8.98
N PRO A 481 -5.45 12.32 -8.39
CA PRO A 481 -4.77 11.55 -7.34
C PRO A 481 -3.77 10.51 -7.81
N PHE A 482 -3.44 10.44 -9.09
CA PHE A 482 -2.53 9.51 -9.76
C PHE A 482 -3.01 8.06 -9.82
N LEU A 483 -3.80 7.62 -8.85
CA LEU A 483 -4.37 6.27 -8.75
C LEU A 483 -5.37 5.98 -9.87
N ALA A 484 -5.34 4.79 -10.40
CA ALA A 484 -6.34 4.34 -11.38
C ALA A 484 -7.70 4.10 -10.70
N PRO A 485 -8.82 4.43 -11.36
CA PRO A 485 -10.15 4.12 -10.84
C PRO A 485 -10.33 2.63 -10.56
N ALA A 486 -11.10 2.29 -9.53
CA ALA A 486 -11.35 0.92 -9.10
C ALA A 486 -11.89 0.03 -10.24
N HIS A 487 -11.51 -1.23 -10.22
CA HIS A 487 -12.11 -2.25 -11.07
C HIS A 487 -13.60 -2.41 -10.80
N GLN A 488 -14.36 -2.72 -11.84
CA GLN A 488 -15.80 -2.94 -11.75
C GLN A 488 -16.12 -4.42 -11.57
N GLY A 489 -16.98 -4.74 -10.60
CA GLY A 489 -17.28 -6.11 -10.23
C GLY A 489 -17.86 -6.99 -11.33
N LEU A 490 -18.73 -6.45 -12.17
CA LEU A 490 -19.37 -7.25 -13.23
C LEU A 490 -18.39 -7.63 -14.36
N LEU A 491 -17.35 -6.81 -14.58
CA LEU A 491 -16.45 -6.96 -15.72
C LEU A 491 -15.11 -7.57 -15.34
N GLN A 492 -14.85 -7.70 -14.06
CA GLN A 492 -13.56 -8.11 -13.57
C GLN A 492 -13.57 -9.55 -13.07
N GLY A 493 -12.72 -10.38 -13.70
CA GLY A 493 -12.29 -11.63 -13.10
C GLY A 493 -10.88 -11.46 -12.56
N HIS A 494 -10.64 -11.66 -11.27
CA HIS A 494 -9.33 -11.55 -10.70
C HIS A 494 -8.44 -12.76 -10.97
N GLY A 495 -7.13 -12.59 -10.86
CA GLY A 495 -6.17 -13.71 -10.80
C GLY A 495 -5.93 -14.45 -12.10
N GLY A 496 -6.26 -13.92 -13.25
CA GLY A 496 -6.03 -14.57 -14.53
C GLY A 496 -5.17 -13.76 -15.50
N THR A 497 -4.36 -14.47 -16.28
CA THR A 497 -3.85 -13.99 -17.56
C THR A 497 -5.00 -13.81 -18.56
N ASN A 498 -6.14 -14.28 -18.21
CA ASN A 498 -7.43 -14.08 -18.82
C ASN A 498 -8.18 -13.05 -18.00
N THR A 499 -7.68 -11.84 -17.94
CA THR A 499 -8.61 -10.72 -17.89
C THR A 499 -9.44 -10.91 -19.14
N PRO A 500 -10.71 -11.31 -19.07
CA PRO A 500 -11.46 -11.47 -20.28
C PRO A 500 -11.47 -10.13 -20.96
N ALA A 501 -11.04 -10.08 -22.17
CA ALA A 501 -11.70 -9.19 -23.08
C ALA A 501 -13.19 -9.31 -22.76
N VAL A 502 -13.80 -8.27 -22.23
CA VAL A 502 -15.19 -8.18 -21.80
C VAL A 502 -15.90 -9.54 -21.83
N PRO A 503 -16.22 -10.16 -20.69
CA PRO A 503 -16.85 -11.47 -20.71
C PRO A 503 -17.97 -11.42 -21.74
N ASP A 504 -18.10 -12.44 -22.56
CA ASP A 504 -19.33 -12.65 -23.29
C ASP A 504 -20.45 -12.66 -22.27
N ILE A 505 -21.05 -11.50 -22.06
CA ILE A 505 -22.22 -11.36 -21.20
C ILE A 505 -23.25 -12.29 -21.86
N PRO A 506 -23.70 -13.33 -21.17
CA PRO A 506 -24.70 -14.24 -21.79
C PRO A 506 -25.82 -13.38 -22.33
N LYS A 507 -26.11 -13.54 -23.59
CA LYS A 507 -27.30 -12.93 -24.19
C LYS A 507 -28.47 -13.39 -23.35
N PRO A 508 -29.34 -12.49 -22.87
CA PRO A 508 -30.53 -12.88 -22.16
C PRO A 508 -31.42 -13.82 -23.01
#